data_645eddb2d9f07271f86380878fd73827
#
_entry.id   645eddb2d9f07271f86380878fd73827
#
_cell.length_a   1.000
_cell.length_b   1.000
_cell.length_c   1.000
_cell.angle_alpha   90.00
_cell.angle_beta   90.00
_cell.angle_gamma   90.00
#
_symmetry.space_group_name_H-M   'P 1'
#
loop_
_entity.id
_entity.type
_entity.pdbx_description
1 polymer ?
#
loop_
_entity_poly.entity_id
_entity_poly.type
_entity_poly.pdbx_seq_one_letter_code
_entity_poly.pdbx_strand_id
1 'polypeptide(L)'
;MSNIILEIDNVQKSFGGLRALKDLNLQVEEGKVHAIIGPNGAGKSTMLNVCIGRLAPDSGVVTFNGENVLGKKPHEINQAGISRVFQTPEIFPDLSLLQNVMIPAFARREGSFKFNMFGNLCNEKEVLEEASHILHDIGLNEQEHDHAGSLSRGDKRRLELAMCLIQHPKLLLLDEPTAGMARHDTNRTIELLKKIKERGMTKVIIEHDMHVVFSVADHISVLAQGTIIASGTPDEIRGNPKVQEAYLGGAHL
;
A
#
# COMPACT_ATOMS: atom_id res chain seq x y z
N MET A 1 12.64 -9.65 19.84
CA MET A 1 11.40 -8.85 19.83
C MET A 1 11.23 -8.35 18.43
N SER A 2 10.07 -8.59 17.82
CA SER A 2 9.76 -8.05 16.50
C SER A 2 9.73 -6.52 16.54
N ASN A 3 10.32 -5.87 15.54
CA ASN A 3 10.29 -4.42 15.45
C ASN A 3 8.94 -3.99 14.86
N ILE A 4 8.17 -3.14 15.56
CA ILE A 4 6.91 -2.60 15.08
C ILE A 4 7.21 -1.33 14.27
N ILE A 5 6.88 -1.36 12.98
CA ILE A 5 7.12 -0.23 12.08
C ILE A 5 5.93 0.74 12.02
N LEU A 6 4.70 0.22 12.09
CA LEU A 6 3.47 1.02 12.14
C LEU A 6 2.62 0.58 13.32
N GLU A 7 2.18 1.53 14.13
CA GLU A 7 1.27 1.29 15.24
C GLU A 7 0.11 2.27 15.18
N ILE A 8 -1.09 1.74 15.30
CA ILE A 8 -2.34 2.48 15.43
C ILE A 8 -2.86 2.20 16.82
N ASP A 9 -3.00 3.22 17.64
CA ASP A 9 -3.43 3.10 19.04
C ASP A 9 -4.72 3.92 19.29
N ASN A 10 -5.80 3.21 19.65
CA ASN A 10 -7.10 3.74 20.03
C ASN A 10 -7.68 4.77 19.04
N VAL A 11 -7.44 4.58 17.73
CA VAL A 11 -7.88 5.52 16.70
C VAL A 11 -9.37 5.44 16.51
N GLN A 12 -10.02 6.62 16.59
CA GLN A 12 -11.44 6.80 16.34
C GLN A 12 -11.65 7.75 15.16
N LYS A 13 -12.69 7.47 14.36
CA LYS A 13 -13.13 8.34 13.28
C LYS A 13 -14.61 8.22 13.03
N SER A 14 -15.30 9.36 13.05
CA SER A 14 -16.72 9.47 12.77
C SER A 14 -16.99 10.41 11.59
N PHE A 15 -18.04 10.13 10.84
CA PHE A 15 -18.57 10.97 9.77
C PHE A 15 -20.05 11.21 10.07
N GLY A 16 -20.38 12.38 10.61
CA GLY A 16 -21.74 12.63 11.12
C GLY A 16 -22.11 11.61 12.21
N GLY A 17 -23.18 10.85 12.02
CA GLY A 17 -23.63 9.81 12.96
C GLY A 17 -22.95 8.44 12.79
N LEU A 18 -22.11 8.25 11.74
CA LEU A 18 -21.46 6.96 11.45
C LEU A 18 -20.06 6.93 12.07
N ARG A 19 -19.82 6.01 13.01
CA ARG A 19 -18.48 5.72 13.52
C ARG A 19 -17.78 4.74 12.58
N ALA A 20 -16.87 5.24 11.76
CA ALA A 20 -16.12 4.45 10.78
C ALA A 20 -14.94 3.69 11.39
N LEU A 21 -14.31 4.25 12.43
CA LEU A 21 -13.28 3.58 13.25
C LEU A 21 -13.65 3.75 14.72
N LYS A 22 -13.53 2.67 15.49
CA LYS A 22 -13.93 2.60 16.90
C LYS A 22 -12.81 1.93 17.69
N ASP A 23 -12.02 2.74 18.41
CA ASP A 23 -10.90 2.28 19.23
C ASP A 23 -10.00 1.28 18.45
N LEU A 24 -9.67 1.66 17.21
CA LEU A 24 -8.88 0.82 16.32
C LEU A 24 -7.46 0.69 16.86
N ASN A 25 -7.03 -0.55 17.08
CA ASN A 25 -5.68 -0.91 17.49
C ASN A 25 -5.08 -1.87 16.46
N LEU A 26 -3.89 -1.56 15.95
CA LEU A 26 -3.19 -2.38 14.97
C LEU A 26 -1.68 -2.19 15.10
N GLN A 27 -0.93 -3.28 15.04
CA GLN A 27 0.54 -3.26 14.98
C GLN A 27 1.01 -4.01 13.74
N VAL A 28 1.95 -3.41 13.00
CA VAL A 28 2.57 -3.99 11.80
C VAL A 28 4.04 -4.22 12.08
N GLU A 29 4.48 -5.46 11.96
CA GLU A 29 5.87 -5.85 12.12
C GLU A 29 6.69 -5.51 10.88
N GLU A 30 7.92 -5.03 11.09
CA GLU A 30 8.87 -4.75 10.01
C GLU A 30 9.24 -6.03 9.23
N GLY A 31 9.37 -5.91 7.91
CA GLY A 31 9.71 -7.01 7.01
C GLY A 31 8.57 -8.02 6.76
N LYS A 32 7.38 -7.80 7.33
CA LYS A 32 6.22 -8.68 7.17
C LYS A 32 5.18 -8.14 6.22
N VAL A 33 4.36 -9.05 5.71
CA VAL A 33 3.14 -8.73 4.96
C VAL A 33 1.94 -8.88 5.88
N HIS A 34 1.33 -7.76 6.23
CA HIS A 34 0.13 -7.72 7.07
C HIS A 34 -1.09 -7.47 6.19
N ALA A 35 -1.99 -8.44 6.10
CA ALA A 35 -3.24 -8.27 5.37
C ALA A 35 -4.35 -7.75 6.29
N ILE A 36 -5.13 -6.80 5.80
CA ILE A 36 -6.35 -6.30 6.45
C ILE A 36 -7.53 -6.72 5.60
N ILE A 37 -8.34 -7.61 6.14
CA ILE A 37 -9.56 -8.09 5.49
C ILE A 37 -10.80 -7.62 6.23
N GLY A 38 -11.95 -7.71 5.60
CA GLY A 38 -13.23 -7.34 6.21
C GLY A 38 -14.27 -6.93 5.18
N PRO A 39 -15.56 -6.90 5.55
CA PRO A 39 -16.64 -6.53 4.65
C PRO A 39 -16.54 -5.09 4.14
N ASN A 40 -17.32 -4.77 3.11
CA ASN A 40 -17.46 -3.40 2.63
C ASN A 40 -18.03 -2.51 3.75
N GLY A 41 -17.47 -1.31 3.88
CA GLY A 41 -17.87 -0.39 4.97
C GLY A 41 -17.23 -0.69 6.33
N ALA A 42 -16.36 -1.68 6.45
CA ALA A 42 -15.69 -2.04 7.70
C ALA A 42 -14.75 -0.95 8.26
N GLY A 43 -14.32 0.02 7.42
CA GLY A 43 -13.40 1.09 7.82
C GLY A 43 -11.99 0.99 7.21
N LYS A 44 -11.72 0.00 6.36
CA LYS A 44 -10.39 -0.28 5.78
C LYS A 44 -9.77 0.95 5.09
N SER A 45 -10.47 1.56 4.14
CA SER A 45 -9.98 2.74 3.42
C SER A 45 -9.89 3.98 4.34
N THR A 46 -10.77 4.09 5.35
CA THR A 46 -10.68 5.14 6.38
C THR A 46 -9.38 5.01 7.17
N MET A 47 -9.05 3.80 7.61
CA MET A 47 -7.80 3.50 8.31
C MET A 47 -6.58 3.89 7.45
N LEU A 48 -6.52 3.46 6.18
CA LEU A 48 -5.41 3.84 5.29
C LEU A 48 -5.31 5.36 5.10
N ASN A 49 -6.46 6.06 4.95
CA ASN A 49 -6.46 7.52 4.79
C ASN A 49 -5.94 8.23 6.04
N VAL A 50 -6.18 7.68 7.24
CA VAL A 50 -5.59 8.19 8.49
C VAL A 50 -4.08 7.96 8.49
N CYS A 51 -3.60 6.77 8.13
CA CYS A 51 -2.16 6.43 8.11
C CYS A 51 -1.34 7.33 7.17
N ILE A 52 -1.93 7.81 6.07
CA ILE A 52 -1.23 8.67 5.10
C ILE A 52 -1.53 10.17 5.26
N GLY A 53 -2.20 10.58 6.33
CA GLY A 53 -2.51 11.99 6.61
C GLY A 53 -3.55 12.64 5.69
N ARG A 54 -4.28 11.86 4.88
CA ARG A 54 -5.42 12.37 4.08
C ARG A 54 -6.66 12.63 4.94
N LEU A 55 -6.71 12.02 6.12
CA LEU A 55 -7.82 12.13 7.06
C LEU A 55 -7.28 12.24 8.48
N ALA A 56 -7.70 13.28 9.20
CA ALA A 56 -7.42 13.40 10.62
C ALA A 56 -8.39 12.50 11.41
N PRO A 57 -7.92 11.67 12.36
CA PRO A 57 -8.78 10.97 13.29
C PRO A 57 -9.40 11.94 14.29
N ASP A 58 -10.46 11.51 14.96
CA ASP A 58 -11.11 12.28 16.02
C ASP A 58 -10.34 12.13 17.35
N SER A 59 -9.71 10.96 17.57
CA SER A 59 -8.82 10.67 18.71
C SER A 59 -7.89 9.50 18.37
N GLY A 60 -6.96 9.19 19.28
CA GLY A 60 -5.95 8.14 19.13
C GLY A 60 -4.65 8.65 18.54
N VAL A 61 -3.72 7.73 18.29
CA VAL A 61 -2.38 8.03 17.77
C VAL A 61 -2.02 7.05 16.66
N VAL A 62 -1.26 7.53 15.67
CA VAL A 62 -0.62 6.68 14.66
C VAL A 62 0.87 6.98 14.68
N THR A 63 1.68 5.97 14.94
CA THR A 63 3.13 6.08 14.90
C THR A 63 3.73 5.25 13.77
N PHE A 64 4.75 5.81 13.13
CA PHE A 64 5.55 5.14 12.12
C PHE A 64 7.03 5.28 12.50
N ASN A 65 7.75 4.16 12.60
CA ASN A 65 9.11 4.13 13.15
C ASN A 65 9.25 4.84 14.51
N GLY A 66 8.24 4.73 15.38
CA GLY A 66 8.20 5.38 16.69
C GLY A 66 7.86 6.87 16.66
N GLU A 67 7.68 7.50 15.51
CA GLU A 67 7.28 8.90 15.37
C GLU A 67 5.79 9.04 15.10
N ASN A 68 5.12 9.96 15.80
CA ASN A 68 3.73 10.30 15.51
C ASN A 68 3.61 10.95 14.12
N VAL A 69 2.74 10.39 13.28
CA VAL A 69 2.50 10.89 11.91
C VAL A 69 1.25 11.77 11.80
N LEU A 70 0.44 11.85 12.84
CA LEU A 70 -0.78 12.66 12.82
C LEU A 70 -0.45 14.15 12.69
N GLY A 71 -1.20 14.84 11.84
CA GLY A 71 -0.98 16.26 11.54
C GLY A 71 0.09 16.52 10.49
N LYS A 72 0.92 15.55 10.13
CA LYS A 72 1.84 15.64 8.97
C LYS A 72 1.04 15.60 7.67
N LYS A 73 1.50 16.33 6.65
CA LYS A 73 0.90 16.29 5.31
C LYS A 73 1.25 15.00 4.58
N PRO A 74 0.43 14.55 3.60
CA PRO A 74 0.68 13.30 2.87
C PRO A 74 2.09 13.19 2.26
N HIS A 75 2.63 14.28 1.71
CA HIS A 75 3.99 14.26 1.15
C HIS A 75 5.08 14.11 2.22
N GLU A 76 4.88 14.65 3.42
CA GLU A 76 5.82 14.51 4.55
C GLU A 76 5.81 13.06 5.06
N ILE A 77 4.64 12.42 5.09
CA ILE A 77 4.49 11.00 5.46
C ILE A 77 5.13 10.10 4.38
N ASN A 78 4.93 10.44 3.11
CA ASN A 78 5.59 9.72 2.01
C ASN A 78 7.12 9.84 2.10
N GLN A 79 7.66 11.03 2.35
CA GLN A 79 9.08 11.24 2.56
C GLN A 79 9.63 10.54 3.82
N ALA A 80 8.80 10.34 4.85
CA ALA A 80 9.18 9.54 6.01
C ALA A 80 9.31 8.03 5.69
N GLY A 81 8.74 7.58 4.56
CA GLY A 81 8.89 6.23 4.05
C GLY A 81 7.60 5.41 3.97
N ILE A 82 6.42 6.04 4.03
CA ILE A 82 5.14 5.37 3.75
C ILE A 82 4.69 5.72 2.34
N SER A 83 4.65 4.74 1.43
CA SER A 83 4.06 4.89 0.10
C SER A 83 2.75 4.11 -0.01
N ARG A 84 1.81 4.63 -0.79
CA ARG A 84 0.51 3.97 -1.03
C ARG A 84 0.22 3.79 -2.51
N VAL A 85 -0.18 2.59 -2.87
CA VAL A 85 -0.81 2.25 -4.14
C VAL A 85 -2.32 2.38 -3.96
N PHE A 86 -2.98 3.21 -4.77
CA PHE A 86 -4.40 3.53 -4.63
C PHE A 86 -5.28 2.51 -5.38
N GLN A 87 -6.55 2.44 -5.04
CA GLN A 87 -7.52 1.56 -5.70
C GLN A 87 -7.67 1.89 -7.21
N THR A 88 -7.64 3.17 -7.58
CA THR A 88 -7.54 3.61 -8.97
C THR A 88 -6.11 4.05 -9.23
N PRO A 89 -5.42 3.49 -10.25
CA PRO A 89 -4.04 3.87 -10.53
C PRO A 89 -3.88 5.36 -10.84
N GLU A 90 -3.02 6.02 -10.05
CA GLU A 90 -2.66 7.45 -10.23
C GLU A 90 -1.39 7.51 -11.10
N ILE A 91 -1.55 7.48 -12.43
CA ILE A 91 -0.48 7.53 -13.42
C ILE A 91 -0.65 8.74 -14.34
N PHE A 92 0.42 9.12 -15.03
CA PHE A 92 0.41 10.16 -16.07
C PHE A 92 0.23 9.49 -17.43
N PRO A 93 -0.98 9.44 -18.00
CA PRO A 93 -1.29 8.61 -19.16
C PRO A 93 -0.55 9.04 -20.44
N ASP A 94 -0.23 10.34 -20.56
CA ASP A 94 0.42 10.92 -21.73
C ASP A 94 1.97 10.84 -21.67
N LEU A 95 2.51 10.38 -20.56
CA LEU A 95 3.94 10.16 -20.38
C LEU A 95 4.31 8.69 -20.62
N SER A 96 5.59 8.45 -20.94
CA SER A 96 6.10 7.09 -21.04
C SER A 96 6.13 6.41 -19.67
N LEU A 97 6.25 5.06 -19.64
CA LEU A 97 6.39 4.33 -18.40
C LEU A 97 7.62 4.79 -17.62
N LEU A 98 8.72 4.95 -18.34
CA LEU A 98 9.98 5.43 -17.78
C LEU A 98 9.81 6.81 -17.12
N GLN A 99 9.18 7.76 -17.81
CA GLN A 99 8.89 9.09 -17.27
C GLN A 99 7.99 9.05 -16.03
N ASN A 100 6.96 8.18 -16.03
CA ASN A 100 6.10 7.98 -14.87
C ASN A 100 6.90 7.57 -13.64
N VAL A 101 7.86 6.64 -13.79
CA VAL A 101 8.69 6.15 -12.68
C VAL A 101 9.75 7.18 -12.25
N MET A 102 10.28 7.98 -13.19
CA MET A 102 11.27 9.02 -12.87
C MET A 102 10.70 10.18 -12.04
N ILE A 103 9.43 10.57 -12.24
CA ILE A 103 8.81 11.68 -11.50
C ILE A 103 8.91 11.51 -9.99
N PRO A 104 8.44 10.40 -9.37
CA PRO A 104 8.57 10.21 -7.93
C PRO A 104 10.01 10.03 -7.46
N ALA A 105 10.94 9.57 -8.32
CA ALA A 105 12.36 9.51 -7.99
C ALA A 105 12.95 10.91 -7.79
N PHE A 106 12.63 11.85 -8.68
CA PHE A 106 13.04 13.24 -8.52
C PHE A 106 12.40 13.88 -7.27
N ALA A 107 11.10 13.65 -7.02
CA ALA A 107 10.42 14.16 -5.83
C ALA A 107 11.06 13.66 -4.52
N ARG A 108 11.54 12.40 -4.49
CA ARG A 108 12.28 11.83 -3.36
C ARG A 108 13.60 12.59 -3.11
N ARG A 109 14.37 12.89 -4.17
CA ARG A 109 15.71 13.48 -4.07
C ARG A 109 15.68 14.95 -3.67
N GLU A 110 14.74 15.71 -4.19
CA GLU A 110 14.72 17.18 -4.05
C GLU A 110 13.93 17.65 -2.83
N GLY A 111 13.26 16.77 -2.09
CA GLY A 111 12.32 17.16 -1.05
C GLY A 111 11.17 17.99 -1.63
N SER A 112 10.56 18.87 -0.86
CA SER A 112 9.55 19.78 -1.37
C SER A 112 10.17 20.80 -2.33
N PHE A 113 10.07 20.53 -3.65
CA PHE A 113 10.30 21.44 -4.77
C PHE A 113 11.32 22.57 -4.51
N LYS A 114 12.59 22.25 -4.33
CA LYS A 114 13.68 23.18 -4.61
C LYS A 114 14.11 22.91 -6.05
N PHE A 115 13.55 23.68 -6.97
CA PHE A 115 13.93 23.69 -8.38
C PHE A 115 15.40 24.13 -8.49
N ASN A 116 16.32 23.18 -8.40
CA ASN A 116 17.73 23.45 -8.64
C ASN A 116 17.95 23.30 -10.15
N MET A 117 17.70 24.37 -10.90
CA MET A 117 17.82 24.45 -12.38
C MET A 117 19.21 24.12 -12.92
N PHE A 118 20.19 23.86 -12.04
CA PHE A 118 21.57 23.48 -12.36
C PHE A 118 21.98 22.13 -11.77
N GLY A 119 21.01 21.29 -11.40
CA GLY A 119 21.27 19.95 -10.84
C GLY A 119 21.77 18.98 -11.92
N ASN A 120 23.03 18.73 -11.87
CA ASN A 120 23.87 17.68 -12.46
C ASN A 120 23.16 16.66 -13.39
N LEU A 121 23.53 16.70 -14.67
CA LEU A 121 23.27 15.67 -15.71
C LEU A 121 23.64 14.24 -15.25
N CYS A 122 24.61 14.08 -14.34
CA CYS A 122 24.96 12.79 -13.72
C CYS A 122 23.80 12.22 -12.88
N ASN A 123 23.01 13.07 -12.21
CA ASN A 123 21.90 12.65 -11.40
C ASN A 123 20.71 12.12 -12.23
N GLU A 124 20.55 12.63 -13.44
CA GLU A 124 19.49 12.21 -14.37
C GLU A 124 19.75 10.82 -14.90
N LYS A 125 21.02 10.49 -15.19
CA LYS A 125 21.43 9.16 -15.65
C LYS A 125 21.20 8.07 -14.60
N GLU A 126 21.55 8.34 -13.34
CA GLU A 126 21.32 7.40 -12.23
C GLU A 126 19.81 7.13 -12.02
N VAL A 127 18.97 8.18 -12.07
CA VAL A 127 17.51 8.04 -11.94
C VAL A 127 16.93 7.23 -13.10
N LEU A 128 17.44 7.46 -14.31
CA LEU A 128 17.01 6.73 -15.50
C LEU A 128 17.38 5.25 -15.40
N GLU A 129 18.60 4.92 -14.99
CA GLU A 129 19.05 3.54 -14.80
C GLU A 129 18.24 2.84 -13.70
N GLU A 130 17.98 3.52 -12.57
CA GLU A 130 17.16 3.00 -11.48
C GLU A 130 15.71 2.77 -11.94
N ALA A 131 15.11 3.70 -12.67
CA ALA A 131 13.75 3.58 -13.18
C ALA A 131 13.61 2.43 -14.18
N SER A 132 14.55 2.28 -15.13
CA SER A 132 14.59 1.17 -16.08
C SER A 132 14.75 -0.18 -15.36
N HIS A 133 15.60 -0.25 -14.33
CA HIS A 133 15.78 -1.45 -13.52
C HIS A 133 14.48 -1.85 -12.79
N ILE A 134 13.76 -0.89 -12.21
CA ILE A 134 12.47 -1.16 -11.56
C ILE A 134 11.42 -1.63 -12.58
N LEU A 135 11.36 -1.01 -13.77
CA LEU A 135 10.47 -1.46 -14.84
C LEU A 135 10.77 -2.90 -15.27
N HIS A 136 12.07 -3.28 -15.33
CA HIS A 136 12.48 -4.65 -15.57
C HIS A 136 11.99 -5.59 -14.45
N ASP A 137 12.16 -5.21 -13.18
CA ASP A 137 11.75 -6.01 -12.02
C ASP A 137 10.25 -6.33 -12.01
N ILE A 138 9.42 -5.40 -12.49
CA ILE A 138 7.97 -5.56 -12.59
C ILE A 138 7.49 -6.13 -13.92
N GLY A 139 8.42 -6.42 -14.86
CA GLY A 139 8.14 -7.02 -16.17
C GLY A 139 7.45 -6.07 -17.16
N LEU A 140 7.83 -4.80 -17.17
CA LEU A 140 7.38 -3.76 -18.11
C LEU A 140 8.53 -3.11 -18.90
N ASN A 141 9.71 -3.74 -18.92
CA ASN A 141 10.90 -3.21 -19.59
C ASN A 141 10.74 -3.06 -21.10
N GLU A 142 10.03 -3.97 -21.77
CA GLU A 142 9.83 -3.88 -23.22
C GLU A 142 8.96 -2.68 -23.64
N GLN A 143 8.18 -2.14 -22.71
CA GLN A 143 7.22 -1.05 -22.92
C GLN A 143 7.69 0.26 -22.27
N GLU A 144 8.94 0.37 -21.82
CA GLU A 144 9.42 1.52 -21.04
C GLU A 144 9.23 2.87 -21.74
N HIS A 145 9.23 2.87 -23.08
CA HIS A 145 9.03 4.07 -23.90
C HIS A 145 7.59 4.26 -24.39
N ASP A 146 6.68 3.29 -24.12
CA ASP A 146 5.27 3.40 -24.51
C ASP A 146 4.54 4.38 -23.58
N HIS A 147 3.45 4.98 -24.10
CA HIS A 147 2.59 5.82 -23.28
C HIS A 147 1.82 4.99 -22.24
N ALA A 148 1.83 5.41 -20.98
CA ALA A 148 1.15 4.73 -19.89
C ALA A 148 -0.37 4.59 -20.09
N GLY A 149 -0.97 5.50 -20.89
CA GLY A 149 -2.38 5.45 -21.26
C GLY A 149 -2.78 4.18 -22.00
N SER A 150 -1.88 3.60 -22.81
CA SER A 150 -2.12 2.39 -23.62
C SER A 150 -2.11 1.08 -22.83
N LEU A 151 -1.63 1.10 -21.59
CA LEU A 151 -1.48 -0.09 -20.76
C LEU A 151 -2.82 -0.73 -20.40
N SER A 152 -2.81 -2.06 -20.24
CA SER A 152 -3.88 -2.79 -19.58
C SER A 152 -4.08 -2.32 -18.13
N ARG A 153 -5.24 -2.63 -17.54
CA ARG A 153 -5.51 -2.27 -16.13
C ARG A 153 -4.48 -2.90 -15.18
N GLY A 154 -4.08 -4.14 -15.42
CA GLY A 154 -3.07 -4.84 -14.62
C GLY A 154 -1.70 -4.18 -14.75
N ASP A 155 -1.31 -3.77 -15.96
CA ASP A 155 -0.03 -3.11 -16.21
C ASP A 155 0.02 -1.70 -15.61
N LYS A 156 -1.09 -0.95 -15.67
CA LYS A 156 -1.22 0.35 -14.98
C LYS A 156 -0.98 0.19 -13.48
N ARG A 157 -1.50 -0.88 -12.89
CA ARG A 157 -1.29 -1.17 -11.47
C ARG A 157 0.16 -1.54 -11.16
N ARG A 158 0.80 -2.31 -12.05
CA ARG A 158 2.24 -2.62 -11.92
C ARG A 158 3.09 -1.36 -12.07
N LEU A 159 2.75 -0.48 -13.00
CA LEU A 159 3.42 0.82 -13.15
C LEU A 159 3.29 1.68 -11.89
N GLU A 160 2.08 1.81 -11.32
CA GLU A 160 1.88 2.53 -10.06
C GLU A 160 2.72 1.93 -8.92
N LEU A 161 2.80 0.60 -8.84
CA LEU A 161 3.68 -0.05 -7.87
C LEU A 161 5.15 0.31 -8.10
N ALA A 162 5.62 0.37 -9.35
CA ALA A 162 6.98 0.84 -9.67
C ALA A 162 7.22 2.28 -9.21
N MET A 163 6.24 3.18 -9.43
CA MET A 163 6.29 4.56 -8.96
C MET A 163 6.37 4.68 -7.43
N CYS A 164 5.78 3.73 -6.71
CA CYS A 164 5.94 3.64 -5.25
C CYS A 164 7.31 3.08 -4.86
N LEU A 165 7.78 2.01 -5.52
CA LEU A 165 9.03 1.32 -5.18
C LEU A 165 10.27 2.21 -5.39
N ILE A 166 10.30 3.05 -6.43
CA ILE A 166 11.43 3.95 -6.70
C ILE A 166 11.63 5.00 -5.60
N GLN A 167 10.62 5.20 -4.76
CA GLN A 167 10.73 6.08 -3.60
C GLN A 167 11.43 5.43 -2.41
N HIS A 168 11.83 4.16 -2.51
CA HIS A 168 12.45 3.34 -1.45
C HIS A 168 11.62 3.36 -0.15
N PRO A 169 10.33 3.03 -0.20
CA PRO A 169 9.50 3.08 0.99
C PRO A 169 9.95 2.03 2.00
N LYS A 170 9.80 2.35 3.29
CA LYS A 170 9.95 1.39 4.39
C LYS A 170 8.65 0.59 4.62
N LEU A 171 7.51 1.21 4.28
CA LEU A 171 6.18 0.62 4.38
C LEU A 171 5.38 0.92 3.11
N LEU A 172 4.88 -0.13 2.48
CA LEU A 172 4.03 -0.05 1.30
C LEU A 172 2.59 -0.40 1.68
N LEU A 173 1.67 0.53 1.46
CA LEU A 173 0.23 0.35 1.67
C LEU A 173 -0.43 0.04 0.33
N LEU A 174 -1.06 -1.12 0.20
CA LEU A 174 -1.70 -1.61 -1.02
C LEU A 174 -3.21 -1.71 -0.81
N ASP A 175 -3.97 -0.91 -1.56
CA ASP A 175 -5.43 -0.88 -1.45
C ASP A 175 -6.05 -1.64 -2.63
N GLU A 176 -6.49 -2.87 -2.36
CA GLU A 176 -7.06 -3.82 -3.34
C GLU A 176 -6.19 -3.95 -4.61
N PRO A 177 -4.91 -4.36 -4.48
CA PRO A 177 -3.97 -4.35 -5.61
C PRO A 177 -4.38 -5.27 -6.77
N THR A 178 -5.28 -6.24 -6.54
CA THR A 178 -5.73 -7.18 -7.57
C THR A 178 -7.17 -6.94 -8.04
N ALA A 179 -7.84 -5.90 -7.54
CA ALA A 179 -9.25 -5.64 -7.85
C ALA A 179 -9.52 -5.48 -9.36
N GLY A 180 -10.45 -6.31 -9.86
CA GLY A 180 -10.89 -6.30 -11.26
C GLY A 180 -9.85 -6.78 -12.27
N MET A 181 -8.83 -7.52 -11.83
CA MET A 181 -7.86 -8.19 -12.68
C MET A 181 -8.37 -9.55 -13.16
N ALA A 182 -7.93 -9.97 -14.35
CA ALA A 182 -8.07 -11.36 -14.76
C ALA A 182 -7.17 -12.27 -13.89
N ARG A 183 -7.54 -13.54 -13.74
CA ARG A 183 -6.82 -14.50 -12.89
C ARG A 183 -5.31 -14.59 -13.19
N HIS A 184 -4.95 -14.49 -14.47
CA HIS A 184 -3.55 -14.49 -14.90
C HIS A 184 -2.79 -13.28 -14.33
N ASP A 185 -3.37 -12.07 -14.40
CA ASP A 185 -2.74 -10.85 -13.89
C ASP A 185 -2.69 -10.84 -12.37
N THR A 186 -3.73 -11.39 -11.71
CA THR A 186 -3.72 -11.61 -10.25
C THR A 186 -2.54 -12.48 -9.83
N ASN A 187 -2.31 -13.61 -10.51
CA ASN A 187 -1.18 -14.49 -10.20
C ASN A 187 0.18 -13.80 -10.42
N ARG A 188 0.33 -13.02 -11.49
CA ARG A 188 1.53 -12.22 -11.73
C ARG A 188 1.76 -11.19 -10.61
N THR A 189 0.70 -10.55 -10.14
CA THR A 189 0.76 -9.60 -9.02
C THR A 189 1.16 -10.30 -7.72
N ILE A 190 0.62 -11.48 -7.43
CA ILE A 190 1.01 -12.31 -6.28
C ILE A 190 2.52 -12.61 -6.33
N GLU A 191 3.02 -13.08 -7.46
CA GLU A 191 4.46 -13.39 -7.60
C GLU A 191 5.34 -12.14 -7.45
N LEU A 192 4.90 -11.00 -7.97
CA LEU A 192 5.61 -9.74 -7.77
C LEU A 192 5.62 -9.33 -6.28
N LEU A 193 4.49 -9.43 -5.59
CA LEU A 193 4.40 -9.13 -4.15
C LEU A 193 5.28 -10.06 -3.31
N LYS A 194 5.42 -11.34 -3.70
CA LYS A 194 6.34 -12.29 -3.05
C LYS A 194 7.80 -11.88 -3.26
N LYS A 195 8.20 -11.56 -4.49
CA LYS A 195 9.57 -11.08 -4.79
C LYS A 195 9.93 -9.84 -3.98
N ILE A 196 9.00 -8.87 -3.87
CA ILE A 196 9.20 -7.67 -3.06
C ILE A 196 9.29 -8.02 -1.56
N LYS A 197 8.56 -9.04 -1.09
CA LYS A 197 8.65 -9.55 0.29
C LYS A 197 10.03 -10.14 0.59
N GLU A 198 10.57 -10.94 -0.32
CA GLU A 198 11.91 -11.56 -0.19
C GLU A 198 13.02 -10.52 -0.03
N ARG A 199 12.81 -9.30 -0.55
CA ARG A 199 13.71 -8.16 -0.35
C ARG A 199 13.53 -7.44 1.00
N GLY A 200 12.71 -7.99 1.90
CA GLY A 200 12.47 -7.43 3.24
C GLY A 200 11.49 -6.26 3.32
N MET A 201 10.77 -5.95 2.24
CA MET A 201 9.81 -4.86 2.19
C MET A 201 8.58 -5.12 3.06
N THR A 202 8.32 -4.24 4.02
CA THR A 202 7.08 -4.28 4.83
C THR A 202 5.87 -3.85 4.00
N LYS A 203 4.77 -4.58 4.11
CA LYS A 203 3.53 -4.27 3.39
C LYS A 203 2.31 -4.40 4.27
N VAL A 204 1.37 -3.47 4.11
CA VAL A 204 -0.02 -3.62 4.52
C VAL A 204 -0.86 -3.77 3.26
N ILE A 205 -1.63 -4.85 3.16
CA ILE A 205 -2.46 -5.15 1.99
C ILE A 205 -3.92 -5.19 2.44
N ILE A 206 -4.76 -4.33 1.87
CA ILE A 206 -6.20 -4.49 1.94
C ILE A 206 -6.63 -5.35 0.77
N GLU A 207 -7.27 -6.45 1.02
CA GLU A 207 -7.79 -7.36 0.00
C GLU A 207 -9.07 -8.05 0.47
N HIS A 208 -9.88 -8.44 -0.50
CA HIS A 208 -11.07 -9.25 -0.27
C HIS A 208 -10.99 -10.62 -0.99
N ASP A 209 -10.04 -10.79 -1.91
CA ASP A 209 -9.73 -12.09 -2.51
C ASP A 209 -8.86 -12.91 -1.55
N MET A 210 -9.47 -13.92 -0.93
CA MET A 210 -8.79 -14.77 0.05
C MET A 210 -7.65 -15.59 -0.58
N HIS A 211 -7.70 -15.87 -1.90
CA HIS A 211 -6.60 -16.53 -2.59
C HIS A 211 -5.34 -15.65 -2.55
N VAL A 212 -5.49 -14.34 -2.81
CA VAL A 212 -4.39 -13.37 -2.73
C VAL A 212 -3.88 -13.28 -1.29
N VAL A 213 -4.80 -13.05 -0.34
CA VAL A 213 -4.47 -12.90 1.10
C VAL A 213 -3.64 -14.09 1.60
N PHE A 214 -4.15 -15.31 1.44
CA PHE A 214 -3.44 -16.51 1.92
C PHE A 214 -2.15 -16.83 1.14
N SER A 215 -1.99 -16.28 -0.06
CA SER A 215 -0.77 -16.49 -0.86
C SER A 215 0.41 -15.63 -0.41
N VAL A 216 0.15 -14.45 0.21
CA VAL A 216 1.20 -13.46 0.47
C VAL A 216 1.35 -13.05 1.94
N ALA A 217 0.27 -13.12 2.75
CA ALA A 217 0.26 -12.60 4.10
C ALA A 217 1.06 -13.46 5.10
N ASP A 218 1.77 -12.80 6.00
CA ASP A 218 2.36 -13.41 7.21
C ASP A 218 1.40 -13.29 8.39
N HIS A 219 0.63 -12.20 8.43
CA HIS A 219 -0.32 -11.89 9.47
C HIS A 219 -1.59 -11.29 8.86
N ILE A 220 -2.73 -11.61 9.43
CA ILE A 220 -4.04 -11.13 8.96
C ILE A 220 -4.79 -10.51 10.12
N SER A 221 -5.30 -9.30 9.94
CA SER A 221 -6.27 -8.69 10.85
C SER A 221 -7.63 -8.53 10.16
N VAL A 222 -8.68 -8.90 10.86
CA VAL A 222 -10.05 -8.81 10.37
C VAL A 222 -10.72 -7.58 10.94
N LEU A 223 -10.99 -6.62 10.09
CA LEU A 223 -11.67 -5.37 10.45
C LEU A 223 -13.17 -5.52 10.18
N ALA A 224 -14.00 -5.29 11.18
CA ALA A 224 -15.45 -5.25 11.06
C ALA A 224 -16.03 -4.10 11.89
N GLN A 225 -16.96 -3.35 11.31
CA GLN A 225 -17.65 -2.23 11.98
C GLN A 225 -16.72 -1.24 12.71
N GLY A 226 -15.52 -1.02 12.13
CA GLY A 226 -14.53 -0.07 12.64
C GLY A 226 -13.60 -0.60 13.73
N THR A 227 -13.65 -1.90 14.07
CA THR A 227 -12.80 -2.56 15.07
C THR A 227 -12.12 -3.81 14.51
N ILE A 228 -10.93 -4.17 15.03
CA ILE A 228 -10.31 -5.46 14.76
C ILE A 228 -11.01 -6.52 15.62
N ILE A 229 -11.66 -7.48 14.96
CA ILE A 229 -12.40 -8.57 15.62
C ILE A 229 -11.59 -9.86 15.75
N ALA A 230 -10.55 -10.03 14.94
CA ALA A 230 -9.61 -11.14 14.99
C ALA A 230 -8.28 -10.71 14.37
N SER A 231 -7.18 -11.28 14.86
CA SER A 231 -5.82 -11.06 14.33
C SER A 231 -4.99 -12.31 14.58
N GLY A 232 -4.19 -12.74 13.60
CA GLY A 232 -3.36 -13.93 13.70
C GLY A 232 -2.72 -14.32 12.37
N THR A 233 -2.11 -15.49 12.36
CA THR A 233 -1.55 -16.13 11.16
C THR A 233 -2.67 -16.53 10.19
N PRO A 234 -2.36 -16.75 8.90
CA PRO A 234 -3.35 -17.22 7.93
C PRO A 234 -4.14 -18.47 8.38
N ASP A 235 -3.46 -19.42 9.03
CA ASP A 235 -4.10 -20.66 9.50
C ASP A 235 -5.04 -20.41 10.70
N GLU A 236 -4.66 -19.54 11.63
CA GLU A 236 -5.50 -19.15 12.76
C GLU A 236 -6.76 -18.41 12.31
N ILE A 237 -6.63 -17.53 11.31
CA ILE A 237 -7.76 -16.76 10.76
C ILE A 237 -8.72 -17.68 9.98
N ARG A 238 -8.20 -18.64 9.20
CA ARG A 238 -9.04 -19.59 8.44
C ARG A 238 -9.95 -20.42 9.33
N GLY A 239 -9.47 -20.80 10.52
CA GLY A 239 -10.23 -21.60 11.50
C GLY A 239 -11.07 -20.79 12.48
N ASN A 240 -11.08 -19.45 12.39
CA ASN A 240 -11.71 -18.61 13.42
C ASN A 240 -13.23 -18.45 13.20
N PRO A 241 -14.09 -18.92 14.14
CA PRO A 241 -15.55 -18.82 14.02
C PRO A 241 -16.07 -17.39 13.90
N LYS A 242 -15.47 -16.41 14.57
CA LYS A 242 -15.87 -14.99 14.49
C LYS A 242 -15.64 -14.43 13.09
N VAL A 243 -14.58 -14.88 12.43
CA VAL A 243 -14.28 -14.47 11.06
C VAL A 243 -15.32 -15.05 10.10
N GLN A 244 -15.63 -16.35 10.25
CA GLN A 244 -16.65 -17.01 9.46
C GLN A 244 -18.02 -16.31 9.62
N GLU A 245 -18.43 -16.00 10.84
CA GLU A 245 -19.68 -15.28 11.12
C GLU A 245 -19.70 -13.87 10.49
N ALA A 246 -18.62 -13.10 10.59
CA ALA A 246 -18.51 -11.76 10.01
C ALA A 246 -18.61 -11.76 8.48
N TYR A 247 -18.18 -12.86 7.83
CA TYR A 247 -18.27 -13.05 6.38
C TYR A 247 -19.54 -13.79 5.95
N LEU A 248 -20.08 -14.74 6.75
CA LEU A 248 -21.31 -15.49 6.45
C LEU A 248 -22.57 -14.63 6.60
N GLY A 249 -22.54 -13.52 7.34
CA GLY A 249 -23.57 -12.50 7.30
C GLY A 249 -23.70 -11.77 5.95
N GLY A 250 -22.86 -12.10 4.96
CA GLY A 250 -22.78 -11.44 3.66
C GLY A 250 -22.12 -12.24 2.52
N ALA A 251 -22.38 -13.58 2.42
CA ALA A 251 -21.93 -14.50 1.36
C ALA A 251 -20.51 -15.11 1.52
N HIS A 252 -20.51 -16.43 1.53
CA HIS A 252 -19.45 -17.44 1.34
C HIS A 252 -17.96 -17.04 1.23
N LEU A 253 -17.18 -17.60 2.15
CA LEU A 253 -15.72 -17.82 2.05
C LEU A 253 -15.39 -18.88 0.99
#